data_c5bf73ea5e6476bbd4f96d7007b665cb
#
_entry.id   c5bf73ea5e6476bbd4f96d7007b665cb
#
_cell.length_a   1.000
_cell.length_b   1.000
_cell.length_c   1.000
_cell.angle_alpha   90.00
_cell.angle_beta   90.00
_cell.angle_gamma   90.00
#
_symmetry.space_group_name_H-M   'P 1'
#
loop_
_entity.id
_entity.type
_entity.pdbx_description
1 polymer ?
#
loop_
_entity_poly.entity_id
_entity_poly.type
_entity_poly.pdbx_seq_one_letter_code
_entity_poly.pdbx_strand_id
1 'polypeptide(L)'
;MSATDRWQAVVRVGAALAVGSLGLTARNAMTLRRPDPDAVPHPEPLVVLLPVRDEASNVVECLDAILAALDRWPGPGRVIVLDDESADDTAELAAGYAVRDARVEVIAGTPTPQGWLGKPWACAQLARHAETTAGILIFVDADVRVQPCAFAAGGALLRDTGLDLVSPYPRQRADTVAERLIQPLLQWSWMSTLPLRLAERTARPSMSVANGQLLVVDAGVYRRAGGHHAVRAEVIEDIALLRAVKAVGGRGGVTEGSQIAECRMYTGAVALRDGYRKSLWAAFGSSSAAVAVVGLLVVVHVVPAIAMVGGSRAGLVGYLAGVTSRAVVAATTHGRIWPDVAAHPISILAFGLLTADSMIARRRGTARWKGRTVAVGR
;
A
#
# COMPACT_ATOMS: atom_id res chain seq x y z
N MET A 1 -15.64 39.47 15.08
CA MET A 1 -16.30 38.17 14.77
C MET A 1 -16.68 37.50 16.06
N SER A 2 -17.94 37.16 16.25
CA SER A 2 -18.40 36.36 17.41
C SER A 2 -17.85 34.93 17.38
N ALA A 3 -17.96 34.20 18.49
CA ALA A 3 -17.58 32.78 18.53
C ALA A 3 -18.39 31.93 17.52
N THR A 4 -19.70 32.28 17.37
CA THR A 4 -20.59 31.65 16.41
C THR A 4 -20.15 31.90 14.98
N ASP A 5 -19.71 33.14 14.64
CA ASP A 5 -19.23 33.45 13.28
C ASP A 5 -17.97 32.65 12.95
N ARG A 6 -17.04 32.53 13.91
CA ARG A 6 -15.82 31.75 13.76
C ARG A 6 -16.12 30.25 13.53
N TRP A 7 -17.04 29.69 14.30
CA TRP A 7 -17.50 28.32 14.14
C TRP A 7 -18.08 28.07 12.75
N GLN A 8 -19.01 28.93 12.33
CA GLN A 8 -19.63 28.83 11.00
C GLN A 8 -18.61 28.97 9.88
N ALA A 9 -17.58 29.81 10.02
CA ALA A 9 -16.50 29.92 9.06
C ALA A 9 -15.70 28.62 8.95
N VAL A 10 -15.34 27.98 10.07
CA VAL A 10 -14.63 26.70 10.09
C VAL A 10 -15.46 25.60 9.42
N VAL A 11 -16.76 25.50 9.72
CA VAL A 11 -17.67 24.54 9.10
C VAL A 11 -17.73 24.72 7.58
N ARG A 12 -17.86 25.97 7.09
CA ARG A 12 -17.91 26.28 5.65
C ARG A 12 -16.61 25.93 4.94
N VAL A 13 -15.47 26.25 5.55
CA VAL A 13 -14.15 25.90 5.00
C VAL A 13 -13.97 24.37 4.95
N GLY A 14 -14.30 23.67 6.03
CA GLY A 14 -14.25 22.20 6.05
C GLY A 14 -15.14 21.57 4.98
N ALA A 15 -16.37 22.06 4.83
CA ALA A 15 -17.29 21.59 3.80
C ALA A 15 -16.77 21.85 2.38
N ALA A 16 -16.23 23.04 2.10
CA ALA A 16 -15.65 23.38 0.80
C ALA A 16 -14.45 22.46 0.45
N LEU A 17 -13.57 22.22 1.41
CA LEU A 17 -12.44 21.29 1.24
C LEU A 17 -12.92 19.85 1.03
N ALA A 18 -13.96 19.40 1.74
CA ALA A 18 -14.54 18.06 1.54
C ALA A 18 -15.13 17.91 0.13
N VAL A 19 -15.81 18.94 -0.40
CA VAL A 19 -16.33 18.95 -1.77
C VAL A 19 -15.18 18.95 -2.79
N GLY A 20 -14.12 19.73 -2.59
CA GLY A 20 -12.92 19.71 -3.43
C GLY A 20 -12.25 18.34 -3.46
N SER A 21 -12.13 17.72 -2.28
CA SER A 21 -11.60 16.35 -2.13
C SER A 21 -12.48 15.30 -2.86
N LEU A 22 -13.80 15.42 -2.77
CA LEU A 22 -14.74 14.57 -3.54
C LEU A 22 -14.53 14.74 -5.05
N GLY A 23 -14.39 15.98 -5.53
CA GLY A 23 -14.12 16.26 -6.95
C GLY A 23 -12.82 15.59 -7.43
N LEU A 24 -11.76 15.64 -6.64
CA LEU A 24 -10.51 14.95 -6.93
C LEU A 24 -10.67 13.42 -6.89
N THR A 25 -11.40 12.89 -5.89
CA THR A 25 -11.71 11.46 -5.79
C THR A 25 -12.45 10.96 -7.03
N ALA A 26 -13.49 11.68 -7.46
CA ALA A 26 -14.27 11.33 -8.65
C ALA A 26 -13.40 11.34 -9.93
N ARG A 27 -12.55 12.36 -10.09
CA ARG A 27 -11.58 12.41 -11.19
C ARG A 27 -10.62 11.22 -11.16
N ASN A 28 -10.06 10.90 -10.01
CA ASN A 28 -9.15 9.78 -9.87
C ASN A 28 -9.86 8.44 -10.16
N ALA A 29 -11.09 8.25 -9.69
CA ALA A 29 -11.87 7.04 -9.98
C ALA A 29 -12.08 6.80 -11.48
N MET A 30 -12.24 7.90 -12.27
CA MET A 30 -12.38 7.83 -13.72
C MET A 30 -11.05 7.63 -14.47
N THR A 31 -9.93 8.04 -13.87
CA THR A 31 -8.64 8.09 -14.57
C THR A 31 -7.61 7.12 -14.01
N LEU A 32 -7.83 6.51 -12.87
CA LEU A 32 -6.94 5.53 -12.25
C LEU A 32 -6.72 4.35 -13.20
N ARG A 33 -5.47 3.99 -13.41
CA ARG A 33 -5.12 2.84 -14.24
C ARG A 33 -5.59 1.55 -13.59
N ARG A 34 -6.05 0.63 -14.42
CA ARG A 34 -6.45 -0.73 -14.03
C ARG A 34 -5.70 -1.71 -14.91
N PRO A 35 -5.04 -2.73 -14.33
CA PRO A 35 -4.59 -3.88 -15.12
C PRO A 35 -5.79 -4.55 -15.75
N ASP A 36 -5.71 -4.86 -17.05
CA ASP A 36 -6.74 -5.57 -17.78
C ASP A 36 -6.56 -7.08 -17.54
N PRO A 37 -7.53 -7.79 -16.94
CA PRO A 37 -7.44 -9.24 -16.71
C PRO A 37 -7.30 -10.08 -17.98
N ASP A 38 -7.72 -9.56 -19.14
CA ASP A 38 -7.67 -10.21 -20.43
C ASP A 38 -6.46 -9.75 -21.27
N ALA A 39 -5.58 -8.91 -20.72
CA ALA A 39 -4.41 -8.42 -21.43
C ALA A 39 -3.47 -9.56 -21.84
N VAL A 40 -2.93 -9.45 -23.04
CA VAL A 40 -1.89 -10.35 -23.55
C VAL A 40 -0.52 -9.70 -23.30
N PRO A 41 0.28 -10.24 -22.37
CA PRO A 41 1.57 -9.65 -22.04
C PRO A 41 2.63 -9.97 -23.10
N HIS A 42 3.66 -9.14 -23.16
CA HIS A 42 4.85 -9.45 -23.95
C HIS A 42 5.61 -10.63 -23.32
N PRO A 43 6.05 -11.63 -24.13
CA PRO A 43 6.83 -12.76 -23.62
C PRO A 43 8.26 -12.29 -23.27
N GLU A 44 8.52 -12.08 -22.00
CA GLU A 44 9.84 -11.70 -21.47
C GLU A 44 10.11 -12.43 -20.15
N PRO A 45 11.37 -12.54 -19.72
CA PRO A 45 11.70 -13.15 -18.44
C PRO A 45 11.10 -12.39 -17.26
N LEU A 46 10.36 -13.11 -16.41
CA LEU A 46 9.71 -12.58 -15.22
C LEU A 46 10.19 -13.33 -13.98
N VAL A 47 10.54 -12.60 -12.92
CA VAL A 47 10.90 -13.19 -11.63
C VAL A 47 10.03 -12.61 -10.53
N VAL A 48 9.30 -13.49 -9.84
CA VAL A 48 8.53 -13.15 -8.64
C VAL A 48 9.45 -13.25 -7.43
N LEU A 49 9.43 -12.25 -6.58
CA LEU A 49 10.29 -12.09 -5.41
C LEU A 49 9.40 -12.08 -4.16
N LEU A 50 9.44 -13.16 -3.39
CA LEU A 50 8.59 -13.40 -2.22
C LEU A 50 9.44 -13.43 -0.94
N PRO A 51 9.56 -12.31 -0.21
CA PRO A 51 10.17 -12.32 1.11
C PRO A 51 9.19 -12.88 2.15
N VAL A 52 9.60 -13.89 2.91
CA VAL A 52 8.76 -14.49 3.97
C VAL A 52 9.47 -14.46 5.31
N ARG A 53 8.69 -14.26 6.38
CA ARG A 53 9.13 -14.37 7.77
C ARG A 53 7.93 -14.64 8.65
N ASP A 54 7.90 -15.78 9.34
CA ASP A 54 6.79 -16.20 10.21
C ASP A 54 5.43 -16.08 9.49
N GLU A 55 5.33 -16.73 8.31
CA GLU A 55 4.18 -16.69 7.39
C GLU A 55 3.61 -18.10 7.12
N ALA A 56 3.79 -19.07 8.03
CA ALA A 56 3.30 -20.44 7.84
C ALA A 56 1.79 -20.51 7.51
N SER A 57 1.01 -19.55 8.02
CA SER A 57 -0.43 -19.45 7.73
C SER A 57 -0.77 -18.89 6.35
N ASN A 58 0.21 -18.30 5.66
CA ASN A 58 -0.02 -17.59 4.40
C ASN A 58 0.74 -18.17 3.21
N VAL A 59 1.95 -18.74 3.44
CA VAL A 59 2.91 -19.07 2.38
C VAL A 59 2.36 -20.08 1.38
N VAL A 60 1.59 -21.08 1.83
CA VAL A 60 1.00 -22.13 0.98
C VAL A 60 0.04 -21.52 -0.04
N GLU A 61 -0.99 -20.81 0.43
CA GLU A 61 -1.98 -20.21 -0.47
C GLU A 61 -1.37 -19.12 -1.35
N CYS A 62 -0.33 -18.42 -0.87
CA CYS A 62 0.39 -17.42 -1.65
C CYS A 62 1.16 -18.08 -2.81
N LEU A 63 1.88 -19.18 -2.56
CA LEU A 63 2.61 -19.91 -3.59
C LEU A 63 1.69 -20.56 -4.60
N ASP A 64 0.57 -21.16 -4.17
CA ASP A 64 -0.45 -21.68 -5.09
C ASP A 64 -0.97 -20.60 -6.04
N ALA A 65 -1.28 -19.42 -5.51
CA ALA A 65 -1.73 -18.29 -6.30
C ALA A 65 -0.65 -17.78 -7.28
N ILE A 66 0.61 -17.69 -6.83
CA ILE A 66 1.74 -17.28 -7.67
C ILE A 66 1.96 -18.28 -8.81
N LEU A 67 1.94 -19.58 -8.55
CA LEU A 67 2.12 -20.61 -9.56
C LEU A 67 1.01 -20.59 -10.59
N ALA A 68 -0.25 -20.44 -10.15
CA ALA A 68 -1.39 -20.27 -11.06
C ALA A 68 -1.26 -19.03 -11.96
N ALA A 69 -0.65 -17.95 -11.45
CA ALA A 69 -0.38 -16.77 -12.26
C ALA A 69 0.82 -16.95 -13.20
N LEU A 70 1.84 -17.71 -12.81
CA LEU A 70 2.95 -18.11 -13.66
C LEU A 70 2.51 -19.04 -14.81
N ASP A 71 1.51 -19.89 -14.59
CA ASP A 71 0.94 -20.76 -15.63
C ASP A 71 0.34 -19.96 -16.82
N ARG A 72 -0.06 -18.71 -16.56
CA ARG A 72 -0.60 -17.79 -17.57
C ARG A 72 0.44 -16.83 -18.16
N TRP A 73 1.67 -16.86 -17.66
CA TRP A 73 2.73 -16.03 -18.19
C TRP A 73 3.35 -16.68 -19.45
N PRO A 74 3.39 -15.99 -20.61
CA PRO A 74 3.83 -16.63 -21.86
C PRO A 74 5.35 -16.75 -22.01
N GLY A 75 6.12 -16.08 -21.17
CA GLY A 75 7.58 -16.09 -21.15
C GLY A 75 8.16 -16.98 -20.05
N PRO A 76 9.49 -17.03 -19.93
CA PRO A 76 10.13 -17.66 -18.78
C PRO A 76 9.71 -16.98 -17.48
N GLY A 77 9.14 -17.75 -16.53
CA GLY A 77 8.68 -17.24 -15.25
C GLY A 77 9.12 -18.14 -14.11
N ARG A 78 9.59 -17.56 -13.00
CA ARG A 78 9.94 -18.28 -11.79
C ARG A 78 9.65 -17.45 -10.54
N VAL A 79 9.57 -18.09 -9.38
CA VAL A 79 9.47 -17.43 -8.08
C VAL A 79 10.67 -17.79 -7.22
N ILE A 80 11.24 -16.77 -6.59
CA ILE A 80 12.29 -16.93 -5.59
C ILE A 80 11.67 -16.54 -4.24
N VAL A 81 11.64 -17.49 -3.31
CA VAL A 81 11.22 -17.30 -1.93
C VAL A 81 12.45 -17.10 -1.07
N LEU A 82 12.49 -16.05 -0.28
CA LEU A 82 13.55 -15.85 0.71
C LEU A 82 12.96 -15.96 2.11
N ASP A 83 13.39 -16.96 2.85
CA ASP A 83 13.07 -17.09 4.26
C ASP A 83 14.00 -16.21 5.12
N ASP A 84 13.44 -15.13 5.72
CA ASP A 84 14.15 -14.19 6.57
C ASP A 84 14.18 -14.65 8.03
N GLU A 85 14.81 -15.82 8.30
CA GLU A 85 14.96 -16.40 9.64
C GLU A 85 13.60 -16.62 10.34
N SER A 86 12.67 -17.32 9.68
CA SER A 86 11.39 -17.71 10.28
C SER A 86 11.60 -18.65 11.47
N ALA A 87 10.77 -18.50 12.50
CA ALA A 87 10.77 -19.36 13.69
C ALA A 87 9.64 -20.41 13.67
N ASP A 88 8.76 -20.32 12.68
CA ASP A 88 7.65 -21.24 12.43
C ASP A 88 7.95 -22.15 11.21
N ASP A 89 6.96 -22.90 10.76
CA ASP A 89 7.08 -23.88 9.66
C ASP A 89 7.18 -23.26 8.26
N THR A 90 7.33 -21.94 8.14
CA THR A 90 7.36 -21.21 6.86
C THR A 90 8.39 -21.76 5.89
N ALA A 91 9.63 -21.97 6.35
CA ALA A 91 10.74 -22.44 5.52
C ALA A 91 10.49 -23.86 4.99
N GLU A 92 9.98 -24.76 5.86
CA GLU A 92 9.67 -26.14 5.49
C GLU A 92 8.53 -26.22 4.46
N LEU A 93 7.46 -25.44 4.69
CA LEU A 93 6.33 -25.36 3.77
C LEU A 93 6.78 -24.84 2.39
N ALA A 94 7.60 -23.80 2.34
CA ALA A 94 8.14 -23.25 1.09
C ALA A 94 9.06 -24.26 0.37
N ALA A 95 9.94 -24.95 1.10
CA ALA A 95 10.83 -25.98 0.55
C ALA A 95 10.06 -27.13 -0.09
N GLY A 96 8.89 -27.48 0.47
CA GLY A 96 8.00 -28.48 -0.12
C GLY A 96 7.50 -28.12 -1.52
N TYR A 97 7.39 -26.84 -1.85
CA TYR A 97 7.06 -26.38 -3.22
C TYR A 97 8.24 -26.49 -4.18
N ALA A 98 9.46 -26.16 -3.74
CA ALA A 98 10.66 -26.30 -4.58
C ALA A 98 10.93 -27.74 -5.03
N VAL A 99 10.50 -28.72 -4.24
CA VAL A 99 10.58 -30.14 -4.63
C VAL A 99 9.54 -30.51 -5.71
N ARG A 100 8.38 -29.84 -5.74
CA ARG A 100 7.25 -30.16 -6.62
C ARG A 100 7.25 -29.38 -7.93
N ASP A 101 7.78 -28.17 -7.94
CA ASP A 101 7.76 -27.29 -9.11
C ASP A 101 9.13 -26.61 -9.28
N ALA A 102 9.78 -26.92 -10.40
CA ALA A 102 11.12 -26.40 -10.73
C ALA A 102 11.18 -24.88 -10.90
N ARG A 103 10.03 -24.22 -10.98
CA ARG A 103 9.95 -22.74 -11.03
C ARG A 103 10.08 -22.09 -9.65
N VAL A 104 9.97 -22.88 -8.57
CA VAL A 104 10.11 -22.40 -7.19
C VAL A 104 11.54 -22.61 -6.71
N GLU A 105 12.19 -21.54 -6.34
CA GLU A 105 13.50 -21.56 -5.70
C GLU A 105 13.37 -20.99 -4.28
N VAL A 106 13.90 -21.69 -3.27
CA VAL A 106 13.89 -21.24 -1.88
C VAL A 106 15.31 -20.97 -1.43
N ILE A 107 15.54 -19.77 -0.92
CA ILE A 107 16.84 -19.35 -0.39
C ILE A 107 16.71 -18.92 1.07
N ALA A 108 17.74 -19.22 1.87
CA ALA A 108 17.83 -18.71 3.23
C ALA A 108 18.36 -17.27 3.22
N GLY A 109 17.68 -16.39 3.94
CA GLY A 109 18.13 -15.02 4.17
C GLY A 109 19.38 -14.98 5.05
N THR A 110 20.19 -13.96 4.88
CA THR A 110 21.30 -13.68 5.77
C THR A 110 20.89 -12.67 6.84
N PRO A 111 21.54 -12.65 8.02
CA PRO A 111 21.22 -11.70 9.08
C PRO A 111 21.20 -10.24 8.59
N THR A 112 20.23 -9.48 9.08
CA THR A 112 20.04 -8.08 8.68
C THR A 112 21.24 -7.23 9.09
N PRO A 113 21.99 -6.60 8.14
CA PRO A 113 23.15 -5.78 8.47
C PRO A 113 22.76 -4.50 9.22
N GLN A 114 23.73 -3.91 9.90
CA GLN A 114 23.53 -2.63 10.56
C GLN A 114 23.10 -1.55 9.54
N GLY A 115 22.09 -0.76 9.90
CA GLY A 115 21.54 0.30 9.03
C GLY A 115 20.51 -0.18 8.01
N TRP A 116 20.13 -1.46 8.03
CA TRP A 116 19.06 -2.00 7.22
C TRP A 116 17.82 -2.33 8.05
N LEU A 117 16.66 -2.27 7.41
CA LEU A 117 15.45 -2.91 7.91
C LEU A 117 15.28 -4.30 7.27
N GLY A 118 14.58 -5.20 7.97
CA GLY A 118 14.47 -6.61 7.56
C GLY A 118 13.85 -6.78 6.17
N LYS A 119 12.66 -6.19 5.91
CA LYS A 119 12.00 -6.33 4.60
C LYS A 119 12.83 -5.75 3.44
N PRO A 120 13.36 -4.51 3.51
CA PRO A 120 14.28 -4.02 2.49
C PRO A 120 15.50 -4.92 2.27
N TRP A 121 16.06 -5.50 3.34
CA TRP A 121 17.19 -6.42 3.21
C TRP A 121 16.81 -7.72 2.49
N ALA A 122 15.70 -8.35 2.87
CA ALA A 122 15.19 -9.52 2.19
C ALA A 122 14.91 -9.26 0.70
N CYS A 123 14.24 -8.15 0.38
CA CYS A 123 14.00 -7.75 -1.00
C CYS A 123 15.28 -7.47 -1.80
N ALA A 124 16.30 -6.88 -1.16
CA ALA A 124 17.61 -6.65 -1.81
C ALA A 124 18.34 -7.96 -2.12
N GLN A 125 18.32 -8.94 -1.21
CA GLN A 125 18.89 -10.27 -1.43
C GLN A 125 18.17 -11.00 -2.58
N LEU A 126 16.83 -11.01 -2.58
CA LEU A 126 16.01 -11.57 -3.64
C LEU A 126 16.34 -10.96 -5.01
N ALA A 127 16.37 -9.63 -5.09
CA ALA A 127 16.65 -8.94 -6.34
C ALA A 127 18.06 -9.24 -6.86
N ARG A 128 19.06 -9.29 -5.97
CA ARG A 128 20.45 -9.67 -6.33
C ARG A 128 20.50 -11.10 -6.87
N HIS A 129 19.76 -12.03 -6.31
CA HIS A 129 19.69 -13.41 -6.77
C HIS A 129 19.02 -13.53 -8.15
N ALA A 130 18.09 -12.62 -8.46
CA ALA A 130 17.36 -12.55 -9.72
C ALA A 130 18.11 -11.83 -10.87
N GLU A 131 19.20 -11.12 -10.58
CA GLU A 131 19.78 -10.03 -11.41
C GLU A 131 20.14 -10.36 -12.85
N THR A 132 20.36 -11.60 -13.22
CA THR A 132 20.97 -11.91 -14.53
C THR A 132 19.98 -12.18 -15.64
N THR A 133 18.70 -12.37 -15.35
CA THR A 133 17.73 -12.89 -16.34
C THR A 133 16.40 -12.16 -16.44
N ALA A 134 16.06 -11.29 -15.48
CA ALA A 134 14.72 -10.70 -15.43
C ALA A 134 14.55 -9.47 -16.34
N GLY A 135 13.47 -9.44 -17.12
CA GLY A 135 12.91 -8.23 -17.74
C GLY A 135 12.00 -7.50 -16.75
N ILE A 136 11.16 -8.28 -16.03
CA ILE A 136 10.25 -7.78 -15.01
C ILE A 136 10.55 -8.45 -13.67
N LEU A 137 10.61 -7.64 -12.61
CA LEU A 137 10.59 -8.09 -11.22
C LEU A 137 9.21 -7.83 -10.61
N ILE A 138 8.66 -8.84 -9.94
CA ILE A 138 7.40 -8.69 -9.19
C ILE A 138 7.66 -8.98 -7.72
N PHE A 139 7.50 -7.98 -6.84
CA PHE A 139 7.53 -8.19 -5.40
C PHE A 139 6.12 -8.46 -4.92
N VAL A 140 5.94 -9.53 -4.16
CA VAL A 140 4.66 -9.94 -3.58
C VAL A 140 4.84 -10.18 -2.09
N ASP A 141 3.95 -9.62 -1.26
CA ASP A 141 3.92 -9.95 0.17
C ASP A 141 3.16 -11.27 0.39
N ALA A 142 3.54 -12.05 1.40
CA ALA A 142 3.00 -13.39 1.65
C ALA A 142 1.50 -13.40 2.00
N ASP A 143 0.94 -12.29 2.46
CA ASP A 143 -0.48 -12.11 2.75
C ASP A 143 -1.34 -11.73 1.52
N VAL A 144 -0.73 -11.67 0.34
CA VAL A 144 -1.40 -11.39 -0.94
C VAL A 144 -1.79 -12.68 -1.65
N ARG A 145 -2.99 -12.69 -2.23
CA ARG A 145 -3.48 -13.74 -3.13
C ARG A 145 -3.70 -13.11 -4.50
N VAL A 146 -2.78 -13.38 -5.40
CA VAL A 146 -2.89 -12.91 -6.79
C VAL A 146 -3.87 -13.79 -7.57
N GLN A 147 -4.59 -13.18 -8.52
CA GLN A 147 -5.43 -13.93 -9.46
C GLN A 147 -4.55 -14.53 -10.59
N PRO A 148 -4.98 -15.59 -11.27
CA PRO A 148 -4.21 -16.19 -12.35
C PRO A 148 -3.81 -15.22 -13.47
N CYS A 149 -4.55 -14.13 -13.70
CA CYS A 149 -4.25 -13.10 -14.69
C CYS A 149 -3.27 -12.02 -14.18
N ALA A 150 -2.91 -12.01 -12.89
CA ALA A 150 -2.26 -10.86 -12.25
C ALA A 150 -0.94 -10.46 -12.90
N PHE A 151 -0.07 -11.42 -13.18
CA PHE A 151 1.24 -11.13 -13.75
C PHE A 151 1.14 -10.70 -15.22
N ALA A 152 0.26 -11.34 -15.98
CA ALA A 152 -0.03 -10.96 -17.34
C ALA A 152 -0.58 -9.52 -17.42
N ALA A 153 -1.60 -9.23 -16.64
CA ALA A 153 -2.23 -7.92 -16.57
C ALA A 153 -1.28 -6.82 -16.05
N GLY A 154 -0.50 -7.13 -15.01
CA GLY A 154 0.48 -6.19 -14.45
C GLY A 154 1.64 -5.91 -15.39
N GLY A 155 2.19 -6.94 -16.04
CA GLY A 155 3.26 -6.82 -17.02
C GLY A 155 2.82 -6.06 -18.27
N ALA A 156 1.65 -6.38 -18.83
CA ALA A 156 1.07 -5.63 -19.94
C ALA A 156 0.86 -4.15 -19.57
N LEU A 157 0.26 -3.87 -18.41
CA LEU A 157 0.08 -2.49 -17.95
C LEU A 157 1.41 -1.73 -17.87
N LEU A 158 2.47 -2.35 -17.34
CA LEU A 158 3.79 -1.75 -17.24
C LEU A 158 4.31 -1.35 -18.62
N ARG A 159 4.26 -2.27 -19.59
CA ARG A 159 4.82 -2.10 -20.94
C ARG A 159 3.97 -1.17 -21.82
N ASP A 160 2.66 -1.34 -21.86
CA ASP A 160 1.75 -0.57 -22.72
C ASP A 160 1.67 0.91 -22.30
N THR A 161 1.88 1.19 -21.02
CA THR A 161 1.83 2.56 -20.51
C THR A 161 3.18 3.26 -20.48
N GLY A 162 4.27 2.51 -20.70
CA GLY A 162 5.64 2.99 -20.56
C GLY A 162 5.96 3.45 -19.13
N LEU A 163 5.29 2.87 -18.13
CA LEU A 163 5.66 3.06 -16.74
C LEU A 163 6.77 2.09 -16.37
N ASP A 164 7.62 2.49 -15.44
CA ASP A 164 8.77 1.71 -14.99
C ASP A 164 8.46 0.96 -13.68
N LEU A 165 7.47 1.44 -12.92
CA LEU A 165 6.96 0.79 -11.73
C LEU A 165 5.45 0.99 -11.64
N VAL A 166 4.69 -0.09 -11.53
CA VAL A 166 3.27 -0.07 -11.19
C VAL A 166 3.04 -0.82 -9.88
N SER A 167 2.17 -0.26 -9.04
CA SER A 167 1.77 -0.86 -7.77
C SER A 167 0.27 -1.11 -7.82
N PRO A 168 -0.17 -2.28 -8.35
CA PRO A 168 -1.56 -2.67 -8.31
C PRO A 168 -1.99 -2.87 -6.85
N TYR A 169 -2.85 -2.00 -6.37
CA TYR A 169 -3.31 -2.04 -4.98
C TYR A 169 -4.34 -3.17 -4.82
N PRO A 170 -4.03 -4.26 -4.07
CA PRO A 170 -4.93 -5.39 -3.92
C PRO A 170 -6.24 -5.00 -3.23
N ARG A 171 -7.30 -5.74 -3.50
CA ARG A 171 -8.52 -5.66 -2.72
C ARG A 171 -8.23 -5.96 -1.26
N GLN A 172 -8.53 -5.02 -0.38
CA GLN A 172 -8.32 -5.21 1.06
C GLN A 172 -9.52 -5.93 1.68
N ARG A 173 -9.29 -7.12 2.20
CA ARG A 173 -10.28 -7.80 3.04
C ARG A 173 -10.30 -7.16 4.42
N ALA A 174 -11.48 -6.72 4.82
CA ALA A 174 -11.73 -6.07 6.10
C ALA A 174 -12.99 -6.70 6.71
N ASP A 175 -12.80 -7.70 7.58
CA ASP A 175 -13.91 -8.51 8.09
C ASP A 175 -14.45 -7.95 9.42
N THR A 176 -13.56 -7.46 10.29
CA THR A 176 -13.94 -6.89 11.60
C THR A 176 -14.26 -5.39 11.51
N VAL A 177 -14.99 -4.87 12.48
CA VAL A 177 -15.35 -3.44 12.54
C VAL A 177 -14.11 -2.54 12.53
N ALA A 178 -13.05 -2.90 13.26
CA ALA A 178 -11.81 -2.12 13.31
C ALA A 178 -11.12 -2.06 11.94
N GLU A 179 -11.02 -3.19 11.25
CA GLU A 179 -10.48 -3.27 9.90
C GLU A 179 -11.31 -2.43 8.92
N ARG A 180 -12.64 -2.53 8.96
CA ARG A 180 -13.59 -1.81 8.09
C ARG A 180 -13.54 -0.30 8.28
N LEU A 181 -13.25 0.17 9.49
CA LEU A 181 -13.09 1.59 9.76
C LEU A 181 -11.76 2.14 9.22
N ILE A 182 -10.67 1.38 9.31
CA ILE A 182 -9.30 1.89 9.12
C ILE A 182 -8.71 1.53 7.75
N GLN A 183 -8.73 0.26 7.34
CA GLN A 183 -8.01 -0.17 6.14
C GLN A 183 -8.44 0.57 4.86
N PRO A 184 -9.74 0.81 4.59
CA PRO A 184 -10.15 1.55 3.41
C PRO A 184 -9.70 3.02 3.40
N LEU A 185 -9.23 3.58 4.53
CA LEU A 185 -8.67 4.93 4.56
C LEU A 185 -7.35 5.04 3.80
N LEU A 186 -6.58 3.97 3.66
CA LEU A 186 -5.35 3.98 2.88
C LEU A 186 -5.64 4.32 1.42
N GLN A 187 -6.54 3.56 0.78
CA GLN A 187 -6.94 3.81 -0.61
C GLN A 187 -7.63 5.17 -0.75
N TRP A 188 -8.52 5.49 0.18
CA TRP A 188 -9.20 6.78 0.19
C TRP A 188 -8.23 7.95 0.30
N SER A 189 -7.18 7.85 1.13
CA SER A 189 -6.25 8.94 1.38
C SER A 189 -5.57 9.43 0.10
N TRP A 190 -5.00 8.54 -0.70
CA TRP A 190 -4.32 8.96 -1.93
C TRP A 190 -5.30 9.29 -3.07
N MET A 191 -6.46 8.63 -3.15
CA MET A 191 -7.49 8.99 -4.14
C MET A 191 -8.13 10.36 -3.87
N SER A 192 -8.18 10.79 -2.62
CA SER A 192 -8.83 12.04 -2.20
C SER A 192 -7.88 13.24 -2.10
N THR A 193 -6.56 13.01 -2.14
CA THR A 193 -5.56 14.07 -1.90
C THR A 193 -4.56 14.28 -3.02
N LEU A 194 -4.34 13.29 -3.90
CA LEU A 194 -3.33 13.35 -4.95
C LEU A 194 -3.93 13.25 -6.36
N PRO A 195 -3.55 14.12 -7.31
CA PRO A 195 -3.92 13.96 -8.72
C PRO A 195 -3.07 12.83 -9.35
N LEU A 196 -3.56 11.59 -9.31
CA LEU A 196 -2.78 10.37 -9.57
C LEU A 196 -2.15 10.33 -10.96
N ARG A 197 -2.85 10.79 -12.00
CA ARG A 197 -2.30 10.83 -13.38
C ARG A 197 -1.13 11.81 -13.53
N LEU A 198 -1.14 12.88 -12.75
CA LEU A 198 0.00 13.81 -12.68
C LEU A 198 1.12 13.19 -11.82
N ALA A 199 0.74 12.54 -10.72
CA ALA A 199 1.66 11.87 -9.81
C ALA A 199 2.53 10.82 -10.52
N GLU A 200 1.99 10.05 -11.47
CA GLU A 200 2.74 9.07 -12.27
C GLU A 200 3.95 9.65 -12.99
N ARG A 201 3.85 10.90 -13.44
CA ARG A 201 4.80 11.53 -14.37
C ARG A 201 5.73 12.57 -13.74
N THR A 202 5.44 12.98 -12.52
CA THR A 202 6.24 14.00 -11.83
C THR A 202 7.35 13.39 -11.00
N ALA A 203 8.53 14.01 -11.00
CA ALA A 203 9.65 13.65 -10.12
C ALA A 203 9.47 14.13 -8.67
N ARG A 204 8.41 14.88 -8.34
CA ARG A 204 8.19 15.44 -7.00
C ARG A 204 8.00 14.32 -5.97
N PRO A 205 8.84 14.23 -4.91
CA PRO A 205 8.75 13.16 -3.91
C PRO A 205 7.40 13.12 -3.18
N SER A 206 6.79 14.29 -2.93
CA SER A 206 5.48 14.41 -2.28
C SER A 206 4.31 13.84 -3.10
N MET A 207 4.52 13.59 -4.39
CA MET A 207 3.53 12.99 -5.29
C MET A 207 3.85 11.52 -5.61
N SER A 208 4.53 10.82 -4.70
CA SER A 208 4.79 9.39 -4.84
C SER A 208 3.83 8.59 -3.96
N VAL A 209 3.13 7.65 -4.57
CA VAL A 209 2.23 6.70 -3.91
C VAL A 209 2.46 5.32 -4.49
N ALA A 210 2.76 4.38 -3.63
CA ALA A 210 2.87 2.95 -3.93
C ALA A 210 2.38 2.14 -2.72
N ASN A 211 2.15 0.84 -2.92
CA ASN A 211 1.87 -0.12 -1.88
C ASN A 211 2.73 -1.36 -2.13
N GLY A 212 3.50 -1.77 -1.13
CA GLY A 212 4.48 -2.85 -1.23
C GLY A 212 3.89 -4.26 -1.32
N GLN A 213 2.57 -4.42 -1.23
CA GLN A 213 1.91 -5.73 -1.29
C GLN A 213 2.04 -6.40 -2.66
N LEU A 214 1.99 -5.61 -3.72
CA LEU A 214 2.22 -6.06 -5.09
C LEU A 214 2.89 -4.94 -5.89
N LEU A 215 4.14 -5.16 -6.29
CA LEU A 215 4.91 -4.21 -7.10
C LEU A 215 5.39 -4.92 -8.37
N VAL A 216 5.11 -4.34 -9.52
CA VAL A 216 5.61 -4.78 -10.82
C VAL A 216 6.58 -3.71 -11.32
N VAL A 217 7.83 -4.06 -11.55
CA VAL A 217 8.89 -3.09 -11.87
C VAL A 217 9.78 -3.60 -13.00
N ASP A 218 10.15 -2.69 -13.89
CA ASP A 218 11.20 -2.95 -14.90
C ASP A 218 12.54 -3.22 -14.20
N ALA A 219 13.15 -4.37 -14.48
CA ALA A 219 14.38 -4.79 -13.81
C ALA A 219 15.56 -3.86 -14.11
N GLY A 220 15.62 -3.27 -15.31
CA GLY A 220 16.66 -2.31 -15.68
C GLY A 220 16.54 -1.01 -14.90
N VAL A 221 15.32 -0.48 -14.78
CA VAL A 221 15.07 0.74 -13.99
C VAL A 221 15.27 0.49 -12.49
N TYR A 222 14.83 -0.66 -11.98
CA TYR A 222 15.07 -1.05 -10.60
C TYR A 222 16.58 -1.02 -10.25
N ARG A 223 17.43 -1.61 -11.12
CA ARG A 223 18.89 -1.57 -10.93
C ARG A 223 19.46 -0.15 -10.99
N ARG A 224 19.06 0.64 -11.99
CA ARG A 224 19.52 2.05 -12.10
C ARG A 224 19.10 2.90 -10.89
N ALA A 225 17.94 2.63 -10.31
CA ALA A 225 17.44 3.31 -9.11
C ALA A 225 18.19 2.88 -7.82
N GLY A 226 19.07 1.88 -7.88
CA GLY A 226 19.76 1.30 -6.73
C GLY A 226 18.90 0.31 -5.94
N GLY A 227 17.69 -0.02 -6.43
CA GLY A 227 16.80 -1.00 -5.84
C GLY A 227 16.55 -0.78 -4.35
N HIS A 228 16.38 -1.86 -3.59
CA HIS A 228 16.16 -1.77 -2.14
C HIS A 228 17.41 -1.31 -1.36
N HIS A 229 18.61 -1.29 -1.97
CA HIS A 229 19.78 -0.66 -1.36
C HIS A 229 19.60 0.84 -1.15
N ALA A 230 18.98 1.54 -2.10
CA ALA A 230 18.68 2.97 -1.99
C ALA A 230 17.71 3.31 -0.86
N VAL A 231 16.92 2.32 -0.41
CA VAL A 231 15.82 2.52 0.57
C VAL A 231 16.00 1.64 1.82
N ARG A 232 17.23 1.19 2.09
CA ARG A 232 17.56 0.20 3.13
C ARG A 232 17.05 0.52 4.54
N ALA A 233 16.91 1.81 4.88
CA ALA A 233 16.50 2.28 6.20
C ALA A 233 15.07 2.84 6.22
N GLU A 234 14.33 2.71 5.12
CA GLU A 234 13.00 3.27 4.98
C GLU A 234 11.94 2.30 5.50
N VAL A 235 11.07 2.77 6.39
CA VAL A 235 9.97 1.97 6.96
C VAL A 235 8.83 1.79 5.94
N ILE A 236 8.69 2.76 5.03
CA ILE A 236 7.72 2.74 3.93
C ILE A 236 8.55 2.63 2.65
N GLU A 237 9.13 1.45 2.46
CA GLU A 237 10.12 1.16 1.41
C GLU A 237 9.55 1.24 0.00
N ASP A 238 8.26 0.95 -0.17
CA ASP A 238 7.52 0.98 -1.42
C ASP A 238 7.43 2.40 -2.01
N ILE A 239 7.01 3.37 -1.20
CA ILE A 239 6.97 4.79 -1.60
C ILE A 239 8.40 5.31 -1.83
N ALA A 240 9.34 4.91 -0.99
CA ALA A 240 10.74 5.31 -1.13
C ALA A 240 11.36 4.72 -2.41
N LEU A 241 11.07 3.46 -2.75
CA LEU A 241 11.50 2.82 -3.99
C LEU A 241 10.95 3.55 -5.22
N LEU A 242 9.66 3.90 -5.21
CA LEU A 242 9.08 4.71 -6.29
C LEU A 242 9.77 6.07 -6.42
N ARG A 243 10.13 6.71 -5.30
CA ARG A 243 10.91 7.96 -5.32
C ARG A 243 12.30 7.77 -5.93
N ALA A 244 12.97 6.67 -5.59
CA ALA A 244 14.27 6.32 -6.18
C ALA A 244 14.15 6.07 -7.70
N VAL A 245 13.11 5.37 -8.15
CA VAL A 245 12.80 5.19 -9.58
C VAL A 245 12.59 6.53 -10.27
N LYS A 246 11.81 7.42 -9.68
CA LYS A 246 11.56 8.77 -10.25
C LYS A 246 12.82 9.65 -10.26
N ALA A 247 13.71 9.50 -9.29
CA ALA A 247 14.96 10.25 -9.21
C ALA A 247 15.90 9.95 -10.38
N VAL A 248 15.82 8.75 -10.97
CA VAL A 248 16.59 8.36 -12.16
C VAL A 248 15.82 8.57 -13.48
N GLY A 249 14.76 9.38 -13.45
CA GLY A 249 13.94 9.71 -14.62
C GLY A 249 12.83 8.70 -14.94
N GLY A 250 12.64 7.68 -14.11
CA GLY A 250 11.57 6.71 -14.27
C GLY A 250 10.19 7.29 -13.91
N ARG A 251 9.14 6.55 -14.29
CA ARG A 251 7.73 6.90 -14.09
C ARG A 251 7.00 5.75 -13.42
N GLY A 252 6.04 6.05 -12.58
CA GLY A 252 5.27 5.02 -11.92
C GLY A 252 4.34 5.54 -10.84
N GLY A 253 3.58 4.64 -10.27
CA GLY A 253 2.63 4.93 -9.19
C GLY A 253 1.69 3.79 -8.90
N VAL A 254 0.75 4.07 -8.00
CA VAL A 254 -0.31 3.15 -7.63
C VAL A 254 -1.30 3.00 -8.78
N THR A 255 -1.82 1.80 -8.94
CA THR A 255 -2.90 1.45 -9.87
C THR A 255 -3.99 0.69 -9.12
N GLU A 256 -5.19 0.64 -9.67
CA GLU A 256 -6.24 -0.19 -9.12
C GLU A 256 -5.91 -1.67 -9.41
N GLY A 257 -5.92 -2.52 -8.40
CA GLY A 257 -5.50 -3.93 -8.51
C GLY A 257 -6.48 -4.92 -7.89
N SER A 258 -7.67 -4.46 -7.45
CA SER A 258 -8.60 -5.30 -6.70
C SER A 258 -9.21 -6.47 -7.50
N GLN A 259 -9.14 -6.42 -8.83
CA GLN A 259 -9.57 -7.51 -9.70
C GLN A 259 -8.49 -8.57 -9.93
N ILE A 260 -7.23 -8.22 -9.68
CA ILE A 260 -6.09 -9.10 -9.95
C ILE A 260 -5.39 -9.60 -8.68
N ALA A 261 -5.70 -9.02 -7.52
CA ALA A 261 -5.15 -9.45 -6.25
C ALA A 261 -6.06 -9.07 -5.07
N GLU A 262 -6.01 -9.86 -4.01
CA GLU A 262 -6.58 -9.50 -2.71
C GLU A 262 -5.55 -9.71 -1.59
N CYS A 263 -5.73 -8.97 -0.49
CA CYS A 263 -4.87 -9.04 0.68
C CYS A 263 -5.69 -8.98 1.96
N ARG A 264 -5.32 -9.80 2.93
CA ARG A 264 -5.80 -9.70 4.31
C ARG A 264 -4.67 -9.31 5.24
N MET A 265 -4.33 -8.04 5.26
CA MET A 265 -3.17 -7.50 5.97
C MET A 265 -3.23 -7.73 7.50
N TYR A 266 -4.41 -7.62 8.10
CA TYR A 266 -4.60 -7.74 9.54
C TYR A 266 -5.81 -8.60 9.89
N THR A 267 -5.72 -9.33 11.00
CA THR A 267 -6.82 -10.11 11.58
C THR A 267 -7.19 -9.53 12.93
N GLY A 268 -8.19 -8.63 12.94
CA GLY A 268 -8.72 -8.00 14.15
C GLY A 268 -8.00 -6.71 14.58
N ALA A 269 -8.55 -6.10 15.64
CA ALA A 269 -8.14 -4.78 16.11
C ALA A 269 -6.70 -4.73 16.68
N VAL A 270 -6.25 -5.80 17.32
CA VAL A 270 -4.91 -5.86 17.94
C VAL A 270 -3.84 -5.90 16.84
N ALA A 271 -3.94 -6.84 15.89
CA ALA A 271 -3.00 -6.95 14.78
C ALA A 271 -2.96 -5.67 13.93
N LEU A 272 -4.13 -5.08 13.68
CA LEU A 272 -4.25 -3.80 12.98
C LEU A 272 -3.51 -2.67 13.74
N ARG A 273 -3.77 -2.51 15.03
CA ARG A 273 -3.11 -1.51 15.86
C ARG A 273 -1.59 -1.68 15.83
N ASP A 274 -1.10 -2.90 16.05
CA ASP A 274 0.34 -3.19 16.09
C ASP A 274 1.00 -2.92 14.74
N GLY A 275 0.33 -3.27 13.64
CA GLY A 275 0.78 -2.97 12.29
C GLY A 275 0.89 -1.47 12.01
N TYR A 276 -0.14 -0.68 12.33
CA TYR A 276 -0.10 0.78 12.15
C TYR A 276 0.86 1.47 13.11
N ARG A 277 1.02 0.95 14.32
CA ARG A 277 1.94 1.46 15.32
C ARG A 277 3.38 1.47 14.85
N LYS A 278 3.79 0.48 14.05
CA LYS A 278 5.16 0.39 13.51
C LYS A 278 5.45 1.41 12.40
N SER A 279 4.45 1.83 11.61
CA SER A 279 4.68 2.51 10.33
C SER A 279 4.05 3.90 10.19
N LEU A 280 2.93 4.21 10.88
CA LEU A 280 2.23 5.49 10.69
C LEU A 280 3.10 6.72 10.97
N TRP A 281 3.97 6.66 11.98
CA TRP A 281 4.88 7.76 12.28
C TRP A 281 5.81 8.09 11.11
N ALA A 282 6.22 7.08 10.31
CA ALA A 282 7.09 7.27 9.17
C ALA A 282 6.38 7.99 8.01
N ALA A 283 5.06 7.81 7.87
CA ALA A 283 4.27 8.45 6.83
C ALA A 283 4.25 9.99 6.95
N PHE A 284 4.40 10.52 8.17
CA PHE A 284 4.30 11.97 8.43
C PHE A 284 5.68 12.65 8.57
N GLY A 285 6.75 11.90 8.77
CA GLY A 285 8.11 12.43 8.95
C GLY A 285 8.33 13.14 10.30
N SER A 286 7.35 13.91 10.81
CA SER A 286 7.43 14.62 12.09
C SER A 286 6.11 14.60 12.86
N SER A 287 6.19 14.78 14.20
CA SER A 287 4.99 14.88 15.05
C SER A 287 4.14 16.10 14.74
N SER A 288 4.75 17.22 14.37
CA SER A 288 4.04 18.44 13.98
C SER A 288 3.28 18.25 12.65
N ALA A 289 3.87 17.58 11.67
CA ALA A 289 3.19 17.24 10.43
C ALA A 289 2.03 16.28 10.69
N ALA A 290 2.19 15.27 11.54
CA ALA A 290 1.11 14.38 11.93
C ALA A 290 -0.07 15.12 12.56
N VAL A 291 0.20 16.02 13.52
CA VAL A 291 -0.84 16.85 14.16
C VAL A 291 -1.53 17.75 13.15
N ALA A 292 -0.78 18.38 12.24
CA ALA A 292 -1.35 19.24 11.20
C ALA A 292 -2.26 18.45 10.24
N VAL A 293 -1.83 17.28 9.77
CA VAL A 293 -2.63 16.44 8.87
C VAL A 293 -3.87 15.89 9.56
N VAL A 294 -3.74 15.32 10.76
CA VAL A 294 -4.89 14.82 11.52
C VAL A 294 -5.85 15.95 11.86
N GLY A 295 -5.35 17.11 12.29
CA GLY A 295 -6.16 18.30 12.55
C GLY A 295 -6.93 18.77 11.29
N LEU A 296 -6.28 18.78 10.14
CA LEU A 296 -6.93 19.11 8.87
C LEU A 296 -8.03 18.09 8.53
N LEU A 297 -7.76 16.78 8.67
CA LEU A 297 -8.77 15.74 8.44
C LEU A 297 -9.97 15.87 9.37
N VAL A 298 -9.75 16.23 10.64
CA VAL A 298 -10.83 16.51 11.60
C VAL A 298 -11.66 17.71 11.15
N VAL A 299 -11.02 18.82 10.74
CA VAL A 299 -11.71 20.03 10.26
C VAL A 299 -12.53 19.71 9.00
N VAL A 300 -12.00 18.90 8.09
CA VAL A 300 -12.65 18.59 6.81
C VAL A 300 -13.78 17.57 6.95
N HIS A 301 -13.63 16.55 7.79
CA HIS A 301 -14.54 15.40 7.79
C HIS A 301 -15.31 15.18 9.10
N VAL A 302 -14.81 15.68 10.25
CA VAL A 302 -15.48 15.50 11.55
C VAL A 302 -16.30 16.74 11.91
N VAL A 303 -15.71 17.94 11.79
CA VAL A 303 -16.40 19.21 12.12
C VAL A 303 -17.71 19.37 11.34
N PRO A 304 -17.75 19.14 10.00
CA PRO A 304 -19.01 19.19 9.26
C PRO A 304 -20.05 18.20 9.75
N ALA A 305 -19.64 16.97 10.12
CA ALA A 305 -20.55 15.95 10.64
C ALA A 305 -21.20 16.37 11.98
N ILE A 306 -20.39 16.97 12.88
CA ILE A 306 -20.91 17.53 14.15
C ILE A 306 -21.88 18.69 13.87
N ALA A 307 -21.51 19.59 12.98
CA ALA A 307 -22.36 20.75 12.63
C ALA A 307 -23.68 20.32 11.94
N MET A 308 -23.67 19.22 11.18
CA MET A 308 -24.88 18.62 10.58
C MET A 308 -25.89 18.21 11.68
N VAL A 309 -25.40 17.56 12.74
CA VAL A 309 -26.26 17.16 13.88
C VAL A 309 -26.92 18.40 14.51
N GLY A 310 -26.21 19.54 14.53
CA GLY A 310 -26.74 20.84 14.97
C GLY A 310 -27.59 21.57 13.90
N GLY A 311 -28.00 20.92 12.82
CA GLY A 311 -28.87 21.49 11.78
C GLY A 311 -28.15 22.38 10.73
N SER A 312 -26.82 22.41 10.68
CA SER A 312 -26.09 23.21 9.70
C SER A 312 -26.18 22.63 8.29
N ARG A 313 -26.68 23.39 7.32
CA ARG A 313 -26.68 23.00 5.89
C ARG A 313 -25.27 22.82 5.34
N ALA A 314 -24.34 23.68 5.70
CA ALA A 314 -22.94 23.51 5.31
C ALA A 314 -22.33 22.23 5.92
N GLY A 315 -22.68 21.92 7.17
CA GLY A 315 -22.29 20.66 7.84
C GLY A 315 -22.80 19.44 7.09
N LEU A 316 -24.08 19.44 6.68
CA LEU A 316 -24.66 18.37 5.86
C LEU A 316 -23.93 18.17 4.54
N VAL A 317 -23.65 19.26 3.82
CA VAL A 317 -22.89 19.22 2.54
C VAL A 317 -21.51 18.60 2.76
N GLY A 318 -20.77 19.04 3.77
CA GLY A 318 -19.42 18.51 4.06
C GLY A 318 -19.44 17.03 4.47
N TYR A 319 -20.39 16.63 5.31
CA TYR A 319 -20.57 15.22 5.68
C TYR A 319 -20.90 14.34 4.47
N LEU A 320 -21.87 14.74 3.66
CA LEU A 320 -22.26 14.00 2.45
C LEU A 320 -21.11 13.92 1.45
N ALA A 321 -20.32 14.98 1.29
CA ALA A 321 -19.15 14.97 0.42
C ALA A 321 -18.10 13.93 0.90
N GLY A 322 -17.82 13.86 2.19
CA GLY A 322 -16.91 12.84 2.77
C GLY A 322 -17.43 11.42 2.59
N VAL A 323 -18.71 11.19 2.90
CA VAL A 323 -19.37 9.87 2.72
C VAL A 323 -19.37 9.44 1.25
N THR A 324 -19.72 10.36 0.34
CA THR A 324 -19.72 10.08 -1.11
C THR A 324 -18.31 9.81 -1.63
N SER A 325 -17.29 10.58 -1.19
CA SER A 325 -15.89 10.30 -1.53
C SER A 325 -15.48 8.89 -1.11
N ARG A 326 -15.86 8.48 0.12
CA ARG A 326 -15.59 7.12 0.61
C ARG A 326 -16.33 6.06 -0.21
N ALA A 327 -17.60 6.32 -0.61
CA ALA A 327 -18.39 5.43 -1.42
C ALA A 327 -17.80 5.26 -2.84
N VAL A 328 -17.35 6.35 -3.46
CA VAL A 328 -16.69 6.32 -4.77
C VAL A 328 -15.42 5.46 -4.70
N VAL A 329 -14.59 5.63 -3.67
CA VAL A 329 -13.38 4.78 -3.50
C VAL A 329 -13.77 3.32 -3.32
N ALA A 330 -14.72 3.01 -2.42
CA ALA A 330 -15.16 1.64 -2.17
C ALA A 330 -15.70 0.96 -3.43
N ALA A 331 -16.50 1.68 -4.23
CA ALA A 331 -16.99 1.19 -5.51
C ALA A 331 -15.88 0.96 -6.53
N THR A 332 -14.87 1.86 -6.57
CA THR A 332 -13.72 1.77 -7.49
C THR A 332 -12.82 0.58 -7.17
N THR A 333 -12.67 0.24 -5.88
CA THR A 333 -11.72 -0.75 -5.36
C THR A 333 -12.41 -2.03 -4.87
N HIS A 334 -13.65 -2.27 -5.28
CA HIS A 334 -14.48 -3.43 -4.92
C HIS A 334 -14.56 -3.68 -3.39
N GLY A 335 -14.50 -2.57 -2.64
CA GLY A 335 -14.66 -2.57 -1.19
C GLY A 335 -16.12 -2.52 -0.75
N ARG A 336 -16.34 -2.70 0.55
CA ARG A 336 -17.69 -2.61 1.13
C ARG A 336 -18.16 -1.15 1.20
N ILE A 337 -19.34 -0.86 0.66
CA ILE A 337 -19.91 0.48 0.67
C ILE A 337 -20.72 0.71 1.96
N TRP A 338 -21.83 0.02 2.12
CA TRP A 338 -22.75 0.24 3.23
C TRP A 338 -22.60 -0.83 4.32
N PRO A 339 -22.71 -0.47 5.62
CA PRO A 339 -22.89 0.88 6.19
C PRO A 339 -21.58 1.67 6.40
N ASP A 340 -20.42 1.16 6.01
CA ASP A 340 -19.09 1.61 6.40
C ASP A 340 -18.77 3.05 5.98
N VAL A 341 -19.28 3.48 4.83
CA VAL A 341 -19.03 4.83 4.33
C VAL A 341 -19.66 5.92 5.21
N ALA A 342 -20.82 5.63 5.84
CA ALA A 342 -21.47 6.57 6.76
C ALA A 342 -20.64 6.81 8.04
N ALA A 343 -19.82 5.85 8.42
CA ALA A 343 -18.91 5.95 9.58
C ALA A 343 -17.62 6.72 9.27
N HIS A 344 -17.50 7.39 8.12
CA HIS A 344 -16.30 8.09 7.71
C HIS A 344 -15.72 9.04 8.79
N PRO A 345 -16.50 9.90 9.46
CA PRO A 345 -15.98 10.75 10.55
C PRO A 345 -15.39 9.96 11.72
N ILE A 346 -16.01 8.81 12.05
CA ILE A 346 -15.50 7.89 13.09
C ILE A 346 -14.18 7.27 12.64
N SER A 347 -14.07 6.87 11.37
CA SER A 347 -12.83 6.37 10.78
C SER A 347 -11.68 7.38 10.90
N ILE A 348 -11.95 8.66 10.65
CA ILE A 348 -10.94 9.74 10.80
C ILE A 348 -10.50 9.90 12.25
N LEU A 349 -11.43 9.84 13.21
CA LEU A 349 -11.07 9.90 14.65
C LEU A 349 -10.23 8.68 15.08
N ALA A 350 -10.64 7.48 14.68
CA ALA A 350 -9.90 6.25 14.95
C ALA A 350 -8.49 6.27 14.33
N PHE A 351 -8.34 6.80 13.10
CA PHE A 351 -7.04 7.02 12.48
C PHE A 351 -6.18 8.03 13.26
N GLY A 352 -6.77 9.10 13.77
CA GLY A 352 -6.10 10.05 14.65
C GLY A 352 -5.55 9.40 15.92
N LEU A 353 -6.33 8.51 16.56
CA LEU A 353 -5.89 7.75 17.73
C LEU A 353 -4.73 6.80 17.42
N LEU A 354 -4.81 6.06 16.29
CA LEU A 354 -3.72 5.20 15.83
C LEU A 354 -2.44 5.99 15.51
N THR A 355 -2.59 7.18 14.92
CA THR A 355 -1.46 8.08 14.65
C THR A 355 -0.80 8.53 15.95
N ALA A 356 -1.58 8.92 16.95
CA ALA A 356 -1.06 9.30 18.26
C ALA A 356 -0.34 8.13 18.95
N ASP A 357 -0.93 6.92 18.93
CA ASP A 357 -0.29 5.71 19.50
C ASP A 357 1.03 5.38 18.80
N SER A 358 1.09 5.48 17.45
CA SER A 358 2.30 5.28 16.67
C SER A 358 3.40 6.29 17.00
N MET A 359 3.06 7.59 17.15
CA MET A 359 4.00 8.63 17.56
C MET A 359 4.55 8.43 18.99
N ILE A 360 3.69 7.99 19.90
CA ILE A 360 4.10 7.66 21.28
C ILE A 360 5.03 6.45 21.27
N ALA A 361 4.70 5.40 20.52
CA ALA A 361 5.53 4.20 20.42
C ALA A 361 6.92 4.52 19.85
N ARG A 362 6.99 5.37 18.82
CA ARG A 362 8.27 5.87 18.30
C ARG A 362 9.10 6.57 19.37
N ARG A 363 8.50 7.53 20.10
CA ARG A 363 9.20 8.29 21.16
C ARG A 363 9.71 7.39 22.28
N ARG A 364 8.99 6.29 22.58
CA ARG A 364 9.36 5.32 23.63
C ARG A 364 10.29 4.21 23.12
N GLY A 365 10.62 4.15 21.83
CA GLY A 365 11.44 3.09 21.25
C GLY A 365 10.77 1.69 21.30
N THR A 366 9.44 1.63 21.39
CA THR A 366 8.68 0.38 21.55
C THR A 366 8.06 -0.12 20.25
N ALA A 367 8.36 0.51 19.12
CA ALA A 367 7.88 0.04 17.82
C ALA A 367 8.60 -1.28 17.45
N ARG A 368 7.83 -2.36 17.27
CA ARG A 368 8.33 -3.70 16.90
C ARG A 368 7.61 -4.23 15.66
N TRP A 369 8.30 -5.09 14.91
CA TRP A 369 7.73 -5.84 13.81
C TRP A 369 8.30 -7.25 13.79
N LYS A 370 7.41 -8.26 13.81
CA LYS A 370 7.78 -9.69 13.84
C LYS A 370 8.99 -9.96 14.77
N GLY A 371 8.86 -9.53 16.02
CA GLY A 371 9.88 -9.71 17.07
C GLY A 371 11.08 -8.76 17.03
N ARG A 372 11.35 -8.08 15.90
CA ARG A 372 12.47 -7.14 15.75
C ARG A 372 12.06 -5.70 16.12
N THR A 373 12.91 -4.98 16.84
CA THR A 373 12.71 -3.54 17.08
C THR A 373 12.94 -2.79 15.78
N VAL A 374 11.97 -1.95 15.37
CA VAL A 374 12.17 -1.02 14.26
C VAL A 374 13.08 0.08 14.77
N ALA A 375 14.38 -0.02 14.45
CA ALA A 375 15.36 0.97 14.87
C ALA A 375 15.03 2.31 14.22
N VAL A 376 14.77 3.31 15.04
CA VAL A 376 14.66 4.69 14.59
C VAL A 376 16.07 5.22 14.45
N GLY A 377 16.56 5.37 13.20
CA GLY A 377 17.76 6.16 12.95
C GLY A 377 17.59 7.54 13.60
N ARG A 378 18.57 7.98 14.37
CA ARG A 378 18.62 9.31 14.99
C ARG A 378 18.74 10.38 13.92
#